data_4be291bf406b4a48218739bed54b4043
#
_entry.id   4be291bf406b4a48218739bed54b4043
#
_cell.length_a   1.000
_cell.length_b   1.000
_cell.length_c   1.000
_cell.angle_alpha   90.00
_cell.angle_beta   90.00
_cell.angle_gamma   90.00
#
_symmetry.space_group_name_H-M   'P 1'
#
loop_
_entity.id
_entity.type
_entity.pdbx_description
1 polymer ?
#
loop_
_entity_poly.entity_id
_entity_poly.type
_entity_poly.pdbx_seq_one_letter_code
_entity_poly.pdbx_strand_id
1 'polypeptide(L)'
;MKPLAYRMRPKNLDEVVGQEHLVGNKKIIRRMVEAKLLSSMILYGPPGIGKTSIASAIAGSTKYAFRKLNAATDTKKDLQIVAEEGKMSGTVILLLDEIHRLDKTKQDFLLPLLESGNIILIGATTENPYISISPAIRSRCQIFELHRLKSTDISKAIDRALTD
;
A
#
# COMPACT_ATOMS: atom_id res chain seq x y z
N MET A 1 -22.98 7.07 -11.23
CA MET A 1 -22.70 5.78 -10.57
C MET A 1 -21.24 5.41 -10.77
N LYS A 2 -20.56 4.96 -9.72
CA LYS A 2 -19.16 4.53 -9.83
C LYS A 2 -19.06 3.16 -10.51
N PRO A 3 -18.01 2.90 -11.28
CA PRO A 3 -17.83 1.59 -11.91
C PRO A 3 -17.81 0.45 -10.89
N LEU A 4 -18.23 -0.74 -11.30
CA LEU A 4 -18.24 -1.92 -10.42
C LEU A 4 -16.86 -2.19 -9.79
N ALA A 5 -15.79 -2.10 -10.57
CA ALA A 5 -14.42 -2.33 -10.05
C ALA A 5 -14.11 -1.39 -8.89
N TYR A 6 -14.52 -0.13 -8.96
CA TYR A 6 -14.34 0.83 -7.87
C TYR A 6 -15.17 0.46 -6.65
N ARG A 7 -16.44 0.07 -6.85
CA ARG A 7 -17.36 -0.31 -5.77
C ARG A 7 -16.89 -1.57 -5.05
N MET A 8 -16.20 -2.47 -5.77
CA MET A 8 -15.71 -3.73 -5.23
C MET A 8 -14.35 -3.62 -4.57
N ARG A 9 -13.72 -2.43 -4.58
CA ARG A 9 -12.43 -2.23 -3.93
C ARG A 9 -12.58 -2.43 -2.41
N PRO A 10 -11.72 -3.24 -1.77
CA PRO A 10 -11.81 -3.49 -0.33
C PRO A 10 -11.71 -2.20 0.49
N LYS A 11 -12.60 -2.06 1.47
CA LYS A 11 -12.61 -0.92 2.39
C LYS A 11 -11.87 -1.25 3.69
N ASN A 12 -11.67 -2.52 3.98
CA ASN A 12 -10.94 -2.99 5.15
C ASN A 12 -10.33 -4.37 4.84
N LEU A 13 -9.53 -4.90 5.77
CA LEU A 13 -8.83 -6.16 5.55
C LEU A 13 -9.76 -7.36 5.38
N ASP A 14 -10.95 -7.34 5.96
CA ASP A 14 -11.89 -8.44 5.85
C ASP A 14 -12.48 -8.58 4.45
N GLU A 15 -12.44 -7.50 3.66
CA GLU A 15 -12.93 -7.51 2.28
C GLU A 15 -11.86 -7.90 1.25
N VAL A 16 -10.61 -8.07 1.67
CA VAL A 16 -9.53 -8.49 0.76
C VAL A 16 -9.73 -9.94 0.35
N VAL A 17 -9.65 -10.18 -0.96
CA VAL A 17 -9.72 -11.52 -1.54
C VAL A 17 -8.30 -12.02 -1.81
N GLY A 18 -7.96 -13.19 -1.29
CA GLY A 18 -6.62 -13.75 -1.41
C GLY A 18 -5.62 -13.18 -0.41
N GLN A 19 -4.34 -13.43 -0.64
CA GLN A 19 -3.22 -12.94 0.19
C GLN A 19 -3.35 -13.35 1.66
N GLU A 20 -3.89 -14.52 1.93
CA GLU A 20 -4.12 -15.03 3.28
C GLU A 20 -2.85 -15.07 4.14
N HIS A 21 -1.69 -15.27 3.51
CA HIS A 21 -0.40 -15.28 4.19
C HIS A 21 -0.04 -13.93 4.82
N LEU A 22 -0.68 -12.84 4.40
CA LEU A 22 -0.43 -11.48 4.89
C LEU A 22 -1.60 -10.91 5.68
N VAL A 23 -2.81 -11.06 5.17
CA VAL A 23 -4.00 -10.40 5.72
C VAL A 23 -4.97 -11.35 6.41
N GLY A 24 -4.70 -12.65 6.38
CA GLY A 24 -5.48 -13.66 7.08
C GLY A 24 -5.42 -13.47 8.60
N ASN A 25 -6.27 -14.22 9.32
CA ASN A 25 -6.33 -14.14 10.77
C ASN A 25 -4.96 -14.45 11.40
N LYS A 26 -4.50 -13.59 12.31
CA LYS A 26 -3.20 -13.66 12.99
C LYS A 26 -1.98 -13.54 12.07
N LYS A 27 -2.16 -13.13 10.82
CA LYS A 27 -1.04 -12.90 9.90
C LYS A 27 -0.49 -11.48 10.04
N ILE A 28 0.70 -11.26 9.48
CA ILE A 28 1.54 -10.08 9.80
C ILE A 28 0.86 -8.75 9.57
N ILE A 29 0.25 -8.53 8.40
CA ILE A 29 -0.38 -7.23 8.10
C ILE A 29 -1.58 -6.99 9.01
N ARG A 30 -2.43 -8.00 9.18
CA ARG A 30 -3.57 -7.88 10.09
C ARG A 30 -3.12 -7.58 11.52
N ARG A 31 -2.08 -8.25 11.99
CA ARG A 31 -1.54 -8.02 13.34
C ARG A 31 -1.02 -6.60 13.51
N MET A 32 -0.33 -6.07 12.51
CA MET A 32 0.16 -4.68 12.55
C MET A 32 -0.99 -3.69 12.67
N VAL A 33 -2.05 -3.88 11.89
CA VAL A 33 -3.22 -3.00 11.92
C VAL A 33 -3.96 -3.11 13.25
N GLU A 34 -4.22 -4.32 13.72
CA GLU A 34 -4.96 -4.54 14.97
C GLU A 34 -4.20 -4.02 16.20
N ALA A 35 -2.88 -4.13 16.19
CA ALA A 35 -2.04 -3.64 17.28
C ALA A 35 -1.78 -2.12 17.18
N LYS A 36 -2.25 -1.45 16.13
CA LYS A 36 -1.99 -0.02 15.86
C LYS A 36 -0.50 0.28 15.74
N LEU A 37 0.26 -0.68 15.22
CA LEU A 37 1.71 -0.58 15.00
C LEU A 37 2.04 -0.63 13.51
N LEU A 38 1.22 0.04 12.70
CA LEU A 38 1.44 0.08 11.26
C LEU A 38 2.73 0.82 10.93
N SER A 39 3.58 0.20 10.13
CA SER A 39 4.83 0.78 9.66
C SER A 39 4.91 0.71 8.14
N SER A 40 5.87 1.45 7.57
CA SER A 40 6.06 1.47 6.13
C SER A 40 6.38 0.08 5.57
N MET A 41 5.93 -0.17 4.35
CA MET A 41 6.08 -1.48 3.71
C MET A 41 6.21 -1.35 2.20
N ILE A 42 6.72 -2.40 1.59
CA ILE A 42 6.77 -2.54 0.13
C ILE A 42 6.02 -3.82 -0.23
N LEU A 43 5.03 -3.68 -1.11
CA LEU A 43 4.25 -4.79 -1.64
C LEU A 43 4.73 -5.07 -3.06
N TYR A 44 5.18 -6.29 -3.35
CA TYR A 44 5.64 -6.62 -4.68
C TYR A 44 5.02 -7.91 -5.19
N GLY A 45 4.86 -7.98 -6.50
CA GLY A 45 4.27 -9.12 -7.16
C GLY A 45 3.77 -8.75 -8.55
N PRO A 46 3.24 -9.74 -9.29
CA PRO A 46 2.75 -9.50 -10.65
C PRO A 46 1.69 -8.41 -10.71
N PRO A 47 1.52 -7.75 -11.88
CA PRO A 47 0.45 -6.77 -12.04
C PRO A 47 -0.93 -7.42 -11.87
N GLY A 48 -1.91 -6.64 -11.41
CA GLY A 48 -3.29 -7.09 -11.32
C GLY A 48 -3.61 -8.02 -10.14
N ILE A 49 -2.71 -8.17 -9.17
CA ILE A 49 -2.95 -9.07 -8.02
C ILE A 49 -3.43 -8.36 -6.77
N GLY A 50 -3.73 -7.06 -6.85
CA GLY A 50 -4.42 -6.38 -5.76
C GLY A 50 -3.54 -5.56 -4.81
N LYS A 51 -2.36 -5.08 -5.26
CA LYS A 51 -1.51 -4.22 -4.42
C LYS A 51 -2.26 -2.96 -3.96
N THR A 52 -2.94 -2.29 -4.88
CA THR A 52 -3.76 -1.11 -4.57
C THR A 52 -4.91 -1.45 -3.63
N SER A 53 -5.56 -2.59 -3.85
CA SER A 53 -6.68 -3.04 -3.00
C SER A 53 -6.24 -3.30 -1.58
N ILE A 54 -5.07 -3.92 -1.39
CA ILE A 54 -4.52 -4.16 -0.05
C ILE A 54 -4.19 -2.84 0.63
N ALA A 55 -3.54 -1.91 -0.07
CA ALA A 55 -3.21 -0.60 0.49
C ALA A 55 -4.47 0.15 0.92
N SER A 56 -5.50 0.14 0.09
CA SER A 56 -6.79 0.75 0.40
C SER A 56 -7.44 0.11 1.63
N ALA A 57 -7.37 -1.22 1.72
CA ALA A 57 -7.92 -1.96 2.85
C ALA A 57 -7.19 -1.65 4.16
N ILE A 58 -5.86 -1.56 4.10
CA ILE A 58 -5.04 -1.17 5.27
C ILE A 58 -5.46 0.22 5.74
N ALA A 59 -5.54 1.18 4.82
CA ALA A 59 -5.92 2.54 5.14
C ALA A 59 -7.34 2.59 5.72
N GLY A 60 -8.28 1.83 5.14
CA GLY A 60 -9.66 1.76 5.61
C GLY A 60 -9.80 1.13 7.00
N SER A 61 -8.81 0.38 7.43
CA SER A 61 -8.77 -0.21 8.78
C SER A 61 -8.12 0.73 9.80
N THR A 62 -7.74 1.92 9.39
CA THR A 62 -7.11 2.93 10.24
C THR A 62 -7.90 4.24 10.19
N LYS A 63 -7.48 5.22 11.01
CA LYS A 63 -8.06 6.57 10.99
C LYS A 63 -7.22 7.54 10.16
N TYR A 64 -6.15 7.07 9.53
CA TYR A 64 -5.24 7.93 8.77
C TYR A 64 -5.81 8.30 7.41
N ALA A 65 -5.48 9.49 6.94
CA ALA A 65 -5.77 9.89 5.56
C ALA A 65 -4.98 8.98 4.60
N PHE A 66 -5.55 8.71 3.44
CA PHE A 66 -4.95 7.85 2.42
C PHE A 66 -4.76 8.63 1.13
N ARG A 67 -3.54 8.60 0.59
CA ARG A 67 -3.21 9.27 -0.67
C ARG A 67 -2.46 8.30 -1.58
N LYS A 68 -2.62 8.51 -2.88
CA LYS A 68 -1.96 7.68 -3.89
C LYS A 68 -1.16 8.56 -4.84
N LEU A 69 0.10 8.22 -5.03
CA LEU A 69 0.99 8.84 -6.03
C LEU A 69 1.69 7.74 -6.82
N ASN A 70 2.26 8.12 -7.95
CA ASN A 70 3.04 7.24 -8.81
C ASN A 70 4.47 7.79 -8.90
N ALA A 71 5.46 6.99 -8.53
CA ALA A 71 6.85 7.42 -8.49
C ALA A 71 7.41 7.81 -9.86
N ALA A 72 6.85 7.25 -10.95
CA ALA A 72 7.30 7.53 -12.32
C ALA A 72 6.72 8.83 -12.87
N THR A 73 5.48 9.15 -12.54
CA THR A 73 4.72 10.23 -13.19
C THR A 73 4.48 11.44 -12.28
N ASP A 74 4.42 11.26 -10.97
CA ASP A 74 4.19 12.36 -10.06
C ASP A 74 5.50 13.04 -9.65
N THR A 75 5.42 14.30 -9.27
CA THR A 75 6.58 15.14 -9.04
C THR A 75 6.92 15.24 -7.54
N LYS A 76 8.10 15.81 -7.24
CA LYS A 76 8.47 16.13 -5.87
C LYS A 76 7.45 17.08 -5.24
N LYS A 77 6.86 17.98 -6.02
CA LYS A 77 5.83 18.90 -5.53
C LYS A 77 4.60 18.14 -5.03
N ASP A 78 4.21 17.07 -5.72
CA ASP A 78 3.11 16.23 -5.27
C ASP A 78 3.42 15.55 -3.94
N LEU A 79 4.67 15.10 -3.76
CA LEU A 79 5.13 14.56 -2.48
C LEU A 79 5.12 15.62 -1.39
N GLN A 80 5.48 16.86 -1.72
CA GLN A 80 5.46 17.97 -0.76
C GLN A 80 4.06 18.25 -0.23
N ILE A 81 3.05 18.14 -1.10
CA ILE A 81 1.64 18.33 -0.70
C ILE A 81 1.23 17.25 0.31
N VAL A 82 1.58 16.00 0.05
CA VAL A 82 1.29 14.89 0.97
C VAL A 82 2.03 15.08 2.29
N ALA A 83 3.29 15.51 2.22
CA ALA A 83 4.11 15.76 3.42
C ALA A 83 3.49 16.84 4.30
N GLU A 84 3.00 17.94 3.71
CA GLU A 84 2.33 19.00 4.46
C GLU A 84 1.06 18.50 5.13
N GLU A 85 0.29 17.69 4.44
CA GLU A 85 -0.91 17.06 5.03
C GLU A 85 -0.53 16.20 6.24
N GLY A 86 0.53 15.40 6.13
CA GLY A 86 1.00 14.58 7.23
C GLY A 86 1.45 15.40 8.45
N LYS A 87 2.12 16.53 8.21
CA LYS A 87 2.54 17.41 9.29
C LYS A 87 1.36 18.10 9.97
N MET A 88 0.34 18.48 9.21
CA MET A 88 -0.81 19.19 9.72
C MET A 88 -1.83 18.31 10.42
N SER A 89 -2.10 17.13 9.88
CA SER A 89 -3.13 16.22 10.40
C SER A 89 -2.57 15.00 11.11
N GLY A 90 -1.26 14.93 11.31
CA GLY A 90 -0.60 13.85 12.02
C GLY A 90 0.10 12.89 11.08
N THR A 91 -0.59 11.86 10.61
CA THR A 91 0.02 10.83 9.77
C THR A 91 -0.85 10.58 8.53
N VAL A 92 -0.21 10.41 7.39
CA VAL A 92 -0.86 10.05 6.13
C VAL A 92 -0.28 8.72 5.65
N ILE A 93 -1.15 7.82 5.20
CA ILE A 93 -0.73 6.62 4.49
C ILE A 93 -0.59 7.00 3.02
N LEU A 94 0.61 6.84 2.48
CA LEU A 94 0.90 7.10 1.07
C LEU A 94 1.15 5.79 0.34
N LEU A 95 0.26 5.47 -0.60
CA LEU A 95 0.53 4.42 -1.58
C LEU A 95 1.35 5.04 -2.69
N LEU A 96 2.57 4.57 -2.85
CA LEU A 96 3.48 5.02 -3.91
C LEU A 96 3.65 3.91 -4.92
N ASP A 97 2.92 4.01 -6.02
CA ASP A 97 2.96 3.02 -7.08
C ASP A 97 4.25 3.15 -7.89
N GLU A 98 4.68 2.06 -8.50
CA GLU A 98 5.93 1.98 -9.25
C GLU A 98 7.13 2.53 -8.46
N ILE A 99 7.21 2.15 -7.18
CA ILE A 99 8.24 2.69 -6.27
C ILE A 99 9.67 2.46 -6.77
N HIS A 100 9.89 1.45 -7.62
CA HIS A 100 11.19 1.20 -8.24
C HIS A 100 11.65 2.33 -9.16
N ARG A 101 10.74 3.24 -9.55
CA ARG A 101 11.04 4.40 -10.40
C ARG A 101 11.35 5.66 -9.59
N LEU A 102 11.42 5.55 -8.26
CA LEU A 102 11.70 6.69 -7.40
C LEU A 102 13.15 7.17 -7.61
N ASP A 103 13.30 8.43 -8.06
CA ASP A 103 14.63 9.00 -8.25
C ASP A 103 15.25 9.45 -6.92
N LYS A 104 16.54 9.79 -6.97
CA LYS A 104 17.28 10.14 -5.76
C LYS A 104 16.72 11.39 -5.07
N THR A 105 16.31 12.39 -5.83
CA THR A 105 15.77 13.64 -5.27
C THR A 105 14.51 13.38 -4.47
N LYS A 106 13.57 12.62 -5.05
CA LYS A 106 12.33 12.25 -4.37
C LYS A 106 12.59 11.35 -3.18
N GLN A 107 13.53 10.41 -3.33
CA GLN A 107 13.92 9.51 -2.25
C GLN A 107 14.49 10.28 -1.06
N ASP A 108 15.41 11.21 -1.30
CA ASP A 108 16.02 12.01 -0.24
C ASP A 108 14.98 12.88 0.47
N PHE A 109 13.99 13.36 -0.25
CA PHE A 109 12.87 14.10 0.34
C PHE A 109 11.99 13.20 1.22
N LEU A 110 11.74 11.98 0.77
CA LEU A 110 10.82 11.04 1.44
C LEU A 110 11.40 10.45 2.73
N LEU A 111 12.70 10.15 2.76
CA LEU A 111 13.32 9.42 3.88
C LEU A 111 13.06 10.06 5.26
N PRO A 112 13.27 11.37 5.46
CA PRO A 112 13.00 11.98 6.77
C PRO A 112 11.53 11.86 7.20
N LEU A 113 10.61 11.85 6.25
CA LEU A 113 9.17 11.75 6.53
C LEU A 113 8.78 10.33 6.98
N LEU A 114 9.49 9.32 6.48
CA LEU A 114 9.31 7.95 6.95
C LEU A 114 9.86 7.80 8.37
N GLU A 115 10.99 8.41 8.65
CA GLU A 115 11.62 8.35 9.97
C GLU A 115 10.79 9.07 11.03
N SER A 116 10.17 10.20 10.68
CA SER A 116 9.36 10.98 11.62
C SER A 116 7.96 10.38 11.85
N GLY A 117 7.51 9.49 10.97
CA GLY A 117 6.16 8.94 11.04
C GLY A 117 5.08 9.84 10.45
N ASN A 118 5.44 10.96 9.82
CA ASN A 118 4.47 11.82 9.16
C ASN A 118 3.86 11.14 7.93
N ILE A 119 4.63 10.24 7.31
CA ILE A 119 4.14 9.40 6.22
C ILE A 119 4.39 7.94 6.58
N ILE A 120 3.36 7.13 6.45
CA ILE A 120 3.49 5.66 6.41
C ILE A 120 3.44 5.28 4.94
N LEU A 121 4.54 4.76 4.43
CA LEU A 121 4.66 4.41 3.02
C LEU A 121 4.15 2.99 2.76
N ILE A 122 3.32 2.85 1.74
CA ILE A 122 3.02 1.55 1.15
C ILE A 122 3.51 1.64 -0.29
N GLY A 123 4.71 1.14 -0.54
CA GLY A 123 5.28 1.10 -1.88
C GLY A 123 4.76 -0.11 -2.65
N ALA A 124 4.44 0.07 -3.92
CA ALA A 124 3.99 -1.02 -4.77
C ALA A 124 4.90 -1.15 -5.98
N THR A 125 5.26 -2.37 -6.34
CA THR A 125 6.13 -2.63 -7.48
C THR A 125 5.89 -4.03 -8.03
N THR A 126 6.14 -4.20 -9.34
CA THR A 126 6.20 -5.51 -9.99
C THR A 126 7.64 -6.05 -10.00
N GLU A 127 8.61 -5.21 -9.65
CA GLU A 127 10.04 -5.55 -9.68
C GLU A 127 10.47 -6.19 -8.37
N ASN A 128 11.58 -6.94 -8.41
CA ASN A 128 12.18 -7.47 -7.18
C ASN A 128 12.75 -6.31 -6.37
N PRO A 129 12.20 -5.99 -5.19
CA PRO A 129 12.62 -4.81 -4.44
C PRO A 129 14.05 -4.90 -3.91
N TYR A 130 14.58 -6.12 -3.72
CA TYR A 130 15.95 -6.30 -3.25
C TYR A 130 16.98 -5.87 -4.28
N ILE A 131 16.57 -5.74 -5.54
CA ILE A 131 17.43 -5.30 -6.65
C ILE A 131 17.09 -3.88 -7.07
N SER A 132 15.80 -3.55 -7.15
CA SER A 132 15.32 -2.33 -7.80
C SER A 132 15.12 -1.14 -6.87
N ILE A 133 15.11 -1.36 -5.55
CA ILE A 133 14.86 -0.31 -4.57
C ILE A 133 16.11 -0.09 -3.73
N SER A 134 16.43 1.19 -3.48
CA SER A 134 17.64 1.53 -2.74
C SER A 134 17.66 0.93 -1.33
N PRO A 135 18.85 0.60 -0.80
CA PRO A 135 18.96 0.10 0.57
C PRO A 135 18.39 1.05 1.61
N ALA A 136 18.47 2.36 1.38
CA ALA A 136 17.97 3.36 2.33
C ALA A 136 16.46 3.25 2.51
N ILE A 137 15.71 3.09 1.43
CA ILE A 137 14.26 2.87 1.50
C ILE A 137 13.97 1.49 2.08
N ARG A 138 14.66 0.45 1.59
CA ARG A 138 14.41 -0.93 2.06
C ARG A 138 14.61 -1.09 3.56
N SER A 139 15.61 -0.43 4.14
CA SER A 139 15.91 -0.55 5.57
C SER A 139 14.81 0.05 6.45
N ARG A 140 13.96 0.90 5.89
CA ARG A 140 12.87 1.55 6.62
C ARG A 140 11.51 0.90 6.36
N CYS A 141 11.48 -0.18 5.58
CA CYS A 141 10.24 -0.84 5.17
C CYS A 141 10.30 -2.33 5.44
N GLN A 142 9.14 -2.91 5.71
CA GLN A 142 8.97 -4.35 5.63
C GLN A 142 8.59 -4.71 4.20
N ILE A 143 9.07 -5.83 3.70
CA ILE A 143 8.86 -6.24 2.31
C ILE A 143 7.96 -7.46 2.30
N PHE A 144 6.86 -7.37 1.54
CA PHE A 144 5.87 -8.44 1.45
C PHE A 144 5.63 -8.82 0.00
N GLU A 145 5.71 -10.11 -0.29
CA GLU A 145 5.39 -10.65 -1.60
C GLU A 145 3.89 -10.96 -1.69
N LEU A 146 3.25 -10.50 -2.77
CA LEU A 146 1.87 -10.86 -3.07
C LEU A 146 1.86 -12.02 -4.07
N HIS A 147 0.94 -12.94 -3.86
CA HIS A 147 0.83 -14.14 -4.69
C HIS A 147 -0.32 -14.02 -5.67
N ARG A 148 -0.24 -14.74 -6.79
CA ARG A 148 -1.35 -14.81 -7.73
C ARG A 148 -2.58 -15.37 -7.04
N LEU A 149 -3.75 -14.86 -7.40
CA LEU A 149 -5.02 -15.35 -6.83
C LEU A 149 -5.24 -16.80 -7.21
N LYS A 150 -5.75 -17.59 -6.25
CA LYS A 150 -6.17 -18.97 -6.48
C LYS A 150 -7.58 -18.98 -7.05
N SER A 151 -7.99 -20.09 -7.65
CA SER A 151 -9.36 -20.25 -8.19
C SER A 151 -10.43 -19.94 -7.15
N THR A 152 -10.22 -20.37 -5.90
CA THR A 152 -11.15 -20.11 -4.80
C THR A 152 -11.26 -18.62 -4.47
N ASP A 153 -10.16 -17.87 -4.57
CA ASP A 153 -10.16 -16.42 -4.34
C ASP A 153 -10.93 -15.69 -5.44
N ILE A 154 -10.76 -16.12 -6.68
CA ILE A 154 -11.49 -15.56 -7.82
C ILE A 154 -12.99 -15.81 -7.68
N SER A 155 -13.39 -17.00 -7.25
CA SER A 155 -14.79 -17.32 -6.99
C SER A 155 -15.39 -16.44 -5.92
N LYS A 156 -14.67 -16.18 -4.82
CA LYS A 156 -15.12 -15.27 -3.77
C LYS A 156 -15.32 -13.85 -4.29
N ALA A 157 -14.43 -13.37 -5.15
CA ALA A 157 -14.55 -12.05 -5.75
C ALA A 157 -15.79 -11.96 -6.65
N ILE A 158 -16.07 -13.00 -7.42
CA ILE A 158 -17.26 -13.08 -8.28
C ILE A 158 -18.53 -13.06 -7.42
N ASP A 159 -18.60 -13.90 -6.40
CA ASP A 159 -19.74 -13.96 -5.49
C ASP A 159 -20.00 -12.59 -4.85
N ARG A 160 -18.96 -11.90 -4.40
CA ARG A 160 -19.06 -10.58 -3.81
C ARG A 160 -19.60 -9.56 -4.83
N ALA A 161 -19.15 -9.62 -6.08
CA ALA A 161 -19.64 -8.74 -7.14
C ALA A 161 -21.12 -8.98 -7.44
N LEU A 162 -21.58 -10.23 -7.40
CA LEU A 162 -22.97 -10.59 -7.64
C LEU A 162 -23.90 -10.13 -6.52
N THR A 163 -23.40 -10.01 -5.30
CA THR A 163 -24.21 -9.57 -4.14
C THR A 163 -24.17 -8.05 -3.93
N ASP A 164 -23.28 -7.35 -4.60
CA ASP A 164 -23.17 -5.89 -4.52
C ASP A 164 -24.20 -5.24 -5.47
#